data_51d1ee98a8c090520a9113f0a5222654
#
_entry.id   51d1ee98a8c090520a9113f0a5222654
#
_cell.length_a   1.000
_cell.length_b   1.000
_cell.length_c   1.000
_cell.angle_alpha   90.00
_cell.angle_beta   90.00
_cell.angle_gamma   90.00
#
_symmetry.space_group_name_H-M   'P 1'
#
loop_
_entity.id
_entity.type
_entity.pdbx_description
1 polymer ?
#
loop_
_entity_poly.entity_id
_entity_poly.type
_entity_poly.pdbx_seq_one_letter_code
_entity_poly.pdbx_strand_id
1 'polypeptide(L)'
;EQDPLQVEPSYDNERDITKIIFVMEDHPGIFSRLAGALAIASANVIDAKTFTTKDGIANFIFWIQDNIGKKYDERKTKKLLETVKKTLSGELITKSILEKQDKIKDREKYFEVPTKISFDNKGSHKQTMIEVDTRDRLGLLYDITNTLFRNQITIRSAVIATYGEQAAVSYTHLRAHETTCH
;
A
#
# COMPACT_ATOMS: atom_id res chain seq x y z
N GLU A 1 -11.50 9.78 24.68
CA GLU A 1 -10.38 9.10 23.96
C GLU A 1 -10.60 9.34 22.47
N GLN A 2 -9.70 10.10 21.83
CA GLN A 2 -9.76 10.28 20.39
C GLN A 2 -9.39 8.93 19.75
N ASP A 3 -10.18 8.48 18.79
CA ASP A 3 -9.85 7.28 17.99
C ASP A 3 -8.46 7.53 17.35
N PRO A 4 -7.45 6.71 17.66
CA PRO A 4 -6.07 6.93 17.16
C PRO A 4 -5.98 6.87 15.64
N LEU A 5 -7.02 6.41 14.97
CA LEU A 5 -7.15 6.34 13.53
C LEU A 5 -8.19 7.36 13.03
N GLN A 6 -7.73 8.43 12.42
CA GLN A 6 -8.60 9.35 11.68
C GLN A 6 -8.68 8.91 10.22
N VAL A 7 -9.87 8.91 9.66
CA VAL A 7 -10.11 8.48 8.27
C VAL A 7 -11.01 9.46 7.55
N GLU A 8 -10.55 9.94 6.41
CA GLU A 8 -11.26 10.89 5.56
C GLU A 8 -11.48 10.30 4.15
N PRO A 9 -12.66 9.75 3.86
CA PRO A 9 -13.01 9.33 2.51
C PRO A 9 -13.52 10.52 1.67
N SER A 10 -13.13 10.55 0.41
CA SER A 10 -13.68 11.48 -0.58
C SER A 10 -13.86 10.77 -1.93
N TYR A 11 -14.81 11.26 -2.74
CA TYR A 11 -15.26 10.57 -3.94
C TYR A 11 -15.05 11.45 -5.18
N ASP A 12 -14.28 10.95 -6.14
CA ASP A 12 -14.14 11.54 -7.45
C ASP A 12 -15.12 10.85 -8.42
N ASN A 13 -16.18 11.58 -8.79
CA ASN A 13 -17.25 11.04 -9.64
C ASN A 13 -16.83 10.98 -11.12
N GLU A 14 -15.90 11.81 -11.55
CA GLU A 14 -15.47 11.85 -12.95
C GLU A 14 -14.55 10.68 -13.28
N ARG A 15 -13.69 10.32 -12.32
CA ARG A 15 -12.70 9.23 -12.48
C ARG A 15 -13.17 7.89 -11.90
N ASP A 16 -14.34 7.84 -11.29
CA ASP A 16 -14.82 6.66 -10.55
C ASP A 16 -13.83 6.19 -9.47
N ILE A 17 -13.19 7.12 -8.77
CA ILE A 17 -12.16 6.84 -7.77
C ILE A 17 -12.64 7.26 -6.38
N THR A 18 -12.31 6.46 -5.37
CA THR A 18 -12.42 6.83 -3.97
C THR A 18 -11.04 7.12 -3.41
N LYS A 19 -10.85 8.32 -2.88
CA LYS A 19 -9.65 8.72 -2.15
C LYS A 19 -9.91 8.51 -0.66
N ILE A 20 -9.03 7.81 0.02
CA ILE A 20 -9.09 7.61 1.47
C ILE A 20 -7.77 8.08 2.08
N ILE A 21 -7.88 8.91 3.12
CA ILE A 21 -6.74 9.38 3.89
C ILE A 21 -6.82 8.74 5.28
N PHE A 22 -5.77 8.04 5.67
CA PHE A 22 -5.58 7.54 7.04
C PHE A 22 -4.53 8.40 7.72
N VAL A 23 -4.86 8.94 8.89
CA VAL A 23 -3.97 9.77 9.70
C VAL A 23 -3.80 9.09 11.06
N MET A 24 -2.57 8.79 11.44
CA MET A 24 -2.23 8.10 12.68
C MET A 24 -0.76 8.30 13.05
N GLU A 25 -0.38 7.91 14.26
CA GLU A 25 1.03 7.82 14.63
C GLU A 25 1.79 6.86 13.70
N ASP A 26 3.00 7.26 13.31
CA ASP A 26 3.84 6.42 12.45
C ASP A 26 4.48 5.28 13.23
N HIS A 27 4.15 4.07 12.84
CA HIS A 27 4.72 2.85 13.39
C HIS A 27 5.31 1.98 12.28
N PRO A 28 6.44 1.31 12.52
CA PRO A 28 7.00 0.37 11.56
C PRO A 28 5.96 -0.65 11.06
N GLY A 29 5.85 -0.79 9.74
CA GLY A 29 4.94 -1.75 9.11
C GLY A 29 3.48 -1.30 8.96
N ILE A 30 3.11 -0.11 9.41
CA ILE A 30 1.73 0.38 9.31
C ILE A 30 1.26 0.46 7.84
N PHE A 31 2.13 0.94 6.94
CA PHE A 31 1.82 1.03 5.52
C PHE A 31 1.50 -0.35 4.92
N SER A 32 2.29 -1.35 5.25
CA SER A 32 2.07 -2.73 4.81
C SER A 32 0.75 -3.29 5.37
N ARG A 33 0.39 -2.99 6.61
CA ARG A 33 -0.89 -3.42 7.22
C ARG A 33 -2.08 -2.76 6.54
N LEU A 34 -2.00 -1.48 6.22
CA LEU A 34 -3.03 -0.77 5.45
C LEU A 34 -3.18 -1.36 4.04
N ALA A 35 -2.06 -1.55 3.33
CA ALA A 35 -2.05 -2.19 2.01
C ALA A 35 -2.67 -3.60 2.05
N GLY A 36 -2.38 -4.37 3.10
CA GLY A 36 -2.97 -5.68 3.34
C GLY A 36 -4.48 -5.63 3.59
N ALA A 37 -4.95 -4.67 4.38
CA ALA A 37 -6.37 -4.48 4.63
C ALA A 37 -7.14 -4.10 3.36
N LEU A 38 -6.57 -3.22 2.53
CA LEU A 38 -7.13 -2.86 1.22
C LEU A 38 -7.22 -4.09 0.31
N ALA A 39 -6.17 -4.92 0.28
CA ALA A 39 -6.17 -6.15 -0.50
C ALA A 39 -7.23 -7.16 -0.01
N ILE A 40 -7.37 -7.35 1.31
CA ILE A 40 -8.44 -8.22 1.88
C ILE A 40 -9.82 -7.73 1.47
N ALA A 41 -10.03 -6.41 1.42
CA ALA A 41 -11.27 -5.79 0.98
C ALA A 41 -11.45 -5.82 -0.55
N SER A 42 -10.52 -6.43 -1.30
CA SER A 42 -10.50 -6.46 -2.77
C SER A 42 -10.49 -5.06 -3.39
N ALA A 43 -9.86 -4.11 -2.72
CA ALA A 43 -9.66 -2.77 -3.24
C ALA A 43 -8.50 -2.77 -4.24
N ASN A 44 -8.78 -2.28 -5.43
CA ASN A 44 -7.75 -2.00 -6.42
C ASN A 44 -7.11 -0.64 -6.11
N VAL A 45 -5.83 -0.64 -5.76
CA VAL A 45 -5.08 0.59 -5.45
C VAL A 45 -4.53 1.16 -6.75
N ILE A 46 -5.04 2.32 -7.16
CA ILE A 46 -4.63 3.02 -8.39
C ILE A 46 -3.39 3.89 -8.12
N ASP A 47 -3.37 4.54 -6.96
CA ASP A 47 -2.26 5.37 -6.53
C ASP A 47 -2.19 5.36 -5.00
N ALA A 48 -1.00 5.54 -4.44
CA ALA A 48 -0.82 5.71 -3.01
C ALA A 48 0.32 6.68 -2.74
N LYS A 49 0.13 7.52 -1.72
CA LYS A 49 1.16 8.42 -1.21
C LYS A 49 1.22 8.31 0.30
N THR A 50 2.41 8.33 0.84
CA THR A 50 2.62 8.43 2.27
C THR A 50 3.64 9.52 2.58
N PHE A 51 3.44 10.22 3.67
CA PHE A 51 4.40 11.13 4.25
C PHE A 51 4.19 11.21 5.76
N THR A 52 5.28 11.36 6.48
CA THR A 52 5.27 11.50 7.93
C THR A 52 5.71 12.92 8.30
N THR A 53 4.94 13.58 9.15
CA THR A 53 5.25 14.90 9.69
C THR A 53 6.40 14.82 10.69
N LYS A 54 6.97 15.97 11.06
CA LYS A 54 8.10 16.03 12.03
C LYS A 54 7.72 15.53 13.41
N ASP A 55 6.47 15.64 13.77
CA ASP A 55 5.85 15.19 15.03
C ASP A 55 5.48 13.70 15.04
N GLY A 56 5.84 12.97 13.98
CA GLY A 56 5.64 11.52 13.93
C GLY A 56 4.24 11.10 13.48
N ILE A 57 3.42 12.03 12.96
CA ILE A 57 2.11 11.68 12.41
C ILE A 57 2.26 11.31 10.94
N ALA A 58 1.85 10.10 10.59
CA ALA A 58 1.84 9.60 9.24
C ALA A 58 0.49 9.85 8.57
N ASN A 59 0.56 10.24 7.31
CA ASN A 59 -0.57 10.40 6.42
C ASN A 59 -0.44 9.39 5.28
N PHE A 60 -1.39 8.49 5.17
CA PHE A 60 -1.45 7.49 4.13
C PHE A 60 -2.65 7.80 3.23
N ILE A 61 -2.37 8.14 1.99
CA ILE A 61 -3.37 8.52 1.00
C ILE A 61 -3.45 7.41 -0.03
N PHE A 62 -4.65 6.84 -0.20
CA PHE A 62 -4.90 5.83 -1.21
C PHE A 62 -6.01 6.28 -2.16
N TRP A 63 -5.79 6.11 -3.45
CA TRP A 63 -6.81 6.21 -4.48
C TRP A 63 -7.18 4.81 -4.91
N ILE A 64 -8.42 4.44 -4.67
CA ILE A 64 -8.89 3.07 -4.87
C ILE A 64 -10.13 2.99 -5.74
N GLN A 65 -10.28 1.85 -6.38
CA GLN A 65 -11.48 1.40 -7.06
C GLN A 65 -11.86 0.01 -6.56
N ASP A 66 -13.08 -0.40 -6.81
CA ASP A 66 -13.49 -1.78 -6.57
C ASP A 66 -12.96 -2.71 -7.70
N ASN A 67 -13.25 -4.00 -7.58
CA ASN A 67 -12.80 -5.03 -8.53
C ASN A 67 -13.39 -4.93 -9.95
N ILE A 68 -14.34 -4.02 -10.17
CA ILE A 68 -14.91 -3.71 -11.49
C ILE A 68 -14.55 -2.29 -11.97
N GLY A 69 -13.59 -1.63 -11.31
CA GLY A 69 -13.10 -0.31 -11.70
C GLY A 69 -14.03 0.84 -11.33
N LYS A 70 -14.88 0.68 -10.31
CA LYS A 70 -15.80 1.70 -9.84
C LYS A 70 -15.39 2.23 -8.47
N LYS A 71 -15.74 3.48 -8.19
CA LYS A 71 -15.57 4.06 -6.85
C LYS A 71 -16.36 3.28 -5.81
N TYR A 72 -15.90 3.32 -4.58
CA TYR A 72 -16.64 2.80 -3.44
C TYR A 72 -17.83 3.71 -3.14
N ASP A 73 -19.01 3.12 -2.91
CA ASP A 73 -20.13 3.79 -2.28
C ASP A 73 -19.93 3.84 -0.74
N GLU A 74 -20.80 4.53 -0.04
CA GLU A 74 -20.73 4.65 1.42
C GLU A 74 -20.77 3.30 2.14
N ARG A 75 -21.56 2.35 1.66
CA ARG A 75 -21.69 1.01 2.25
C ARG A 75 -20.42 0.21 2.08
N LYS A 76 -19.84 0.21 0.87
CA LYS A 76 -18.56 -0.45 0.58
C LYS A 76 -17.43 0.19 1.38
N THR A 77 -17.41 1.52 1.45
CA THR A 77 -16.43 2.27 2.24
C THR A 77 -16.51 1.89 3.72
N LYS A 78 -17.71 1.84 4.31
CA LYS A 78 -17.88 1.41 5.70
C LYS A 78 -17.32 0.01 5.96
N LYS A 79 -17.65 -0.95 5.09
CA LYS A 79 -17.13 -2.33 5.18
C LYS A 79 -15.61 -2.39 5.05
N LEU A 80 -15.04 -1.60 4.16
CA LEU A 80 -13.59 -1.49 3.99
C LEU A 80 -12.94 -0.97 5.27
N LEU A 81 -13.49 0.09 5.88
CA LEU A 81 -12.96 0.67 7.12
C LEU A 81 -13.06 -0.31 8.30
N GLU A 82 -14.11 -1.13 8.38
CA GLU A 82 -14.21 -2.20 9.36
C GLU A 82 -13.08 -3.25 9.16
N THR A 83 -12.78 -3.60 7.91
CA THR A 83 -11.66 -4.50 7.57
C THR A 83 -10.32 -3.89 7.96
N VAL A 84 -10.12 -2.60 7.70
CA VAL A 84 -8.92 -1.86 8.12
C VAL A 84 -8.76 -1.91 9.64
N LYS A 85 -9.80 -1.58 10.41
CA LYS A 85 -9.77 -1.60 11.88
C LYS A 85 -9.40 -2.99 12.40
N LYS A 86 -10.02 -4.06 11.89
CA LYS A 86 -9.71 -5.46 12.28
C LYS A 86 -8.30 -5.89 11.90
N THR A 87 -7.77 -5.41 10.79
CA THR A 87 -6.39 -5.71 10.39
C THR A 87 -5.39 -4.96 11.29
N LEU A 88 -5.67 -3.71 11.62
CA LEU A 88 -4.82 -2.91 12.50
C LEU A 88 -4.87 -3.40 13.96
N SER A 89 -5.99 -3.92 14.44
CA SER A 89 -6.09 -4.55 15.77
C SER A 89 -5.44 -5.94 15.84
N GLY A 90 -5.10 -6.53 14.69
CA GLY A 90 -4.51 -7.88 14.63
C GLY A 90 -5.54 -9.01 14.62
N GLU A 91 -6.84 -8.70 14.56
CA GLU A 91 -7.90 -9.72 14.45
C GLU A 91 -7.86 -10.45 13.10
N LEU A 92 -7.38 -9.77 12.04
CA LEU A 92 -7.23 -10.35 10.71
C LEU A 92 -5.74 -10.52 10.36
N ILE A 93 -5.37 -11.73 9.98
CA ILE A 93 -4.01 -12.07 9.52
C ILE A 93 -3.99 -11.98 8.00
N THR A 94 -3.46 -10.88 7.47
CA THR A 94 -3.44 -10.55 6.05
C THR A 94 -2.90 -11.68 5.17
N LYS A 95 -1.73 -12.22 5.49
CA LYS A 95 -1.09 -13.27 4.71
C LYS A 95 -1.99 -14.49 4.54
N SER A 96 -2.55 -15.00 5.63
CA SER A 96 -3.42 -16.19 5.61
C SER A 96 -4.71 -15.99 4.80
N ILE A 97 -5.25 -14.76 4.78
CA ILE A 97 -6.46 -14.44 4.03
C ILE A 97 -6.14 -14.30 2.55
N LEU A 98 -5.06 -13.58 2.20
CA LEU A 98 -4.67 -13.39 0.80
C LEU A 98 -4.26 -14.70 0.13
N GLU A 99 -3.54 -15.59 0.81
CA GLU A 99 -3.21 -16.92 0.29
C GLU A 99 -4.45 -17.76 -0.07
N LYS A 100 -5.56 -17.56 0.65
CA LYS A 100 -6.84 -18.23 0.33
C LYS A 100 -7.58 -17.56 -0.83
N GLN A 101 -7.38 -16.26 -1.03
CA GLN A 101 -8.02 -15.48 -2.10
C GLN A 101 -7.22 -15.55 -3.42
N ASP A 102 -5.92 -15.85 -3.36
CA ASP A 102 -5.01 -15.89 -4.50
C ASP A 102 -5.25 -17.15 -5.36
N LYS A 103 -6.48 -17.29 -5.82
CA LYS A 103 -6.79 -18.15 -6.96
C LYS A 103 -6.56 -17.33 -8.21
N ILE A 104 -5.27 -17.21 -8.60
CA ILE A 104 -4.91 -16.71 -9.94
C ILE A 104 -5.77 -17.48 -10.93
N LYS A 105 -6.64 -16.78 -11.65
CA LYS A 105 -7.42 -17.39 -12.71
C LYS A 105 -6.42 -18.00 -13.69
N ASP A 106 -6.55 -19.29 -13.99
CA ASP A 106 -5.59 -20.04 -14.82
C ASP A 106 -5.29 -19.39 -16.19
N ARG A 107 -6.19 -18.54 -16.69
CA ARG A 107 -6.01 -17.73 -17.90
C ARG A 107 -4.92 -16.64 -17.78
N GLU A 108 -4.60 -16.20 -16.59
CA GLU A 108 -3.63 -15.12 -16.35
C GLU A 108 -2.19 -15.64 -16.29
N LYS A 109 -1.97 -16.95 -16.24
CA LYS A 109 -0.63 -17.57 -16.22
C LYS A 109 0.13 -17.50 -17.55
N TYR A 110 -0.55 -17.18 -18.65
CA TYR A 110 0.05 -17.23 -19.99
C TYR A 110 0.82 -15.96 -20.40
N PHE A 111 0.71 -14.88 -19.66
CA PHE A 111 1.44 -13.65 -19.93
C PHE A 111 2.44 -13.38 -18.80
N GLU A 112 3.69 -13.74 -19.01
CA GLU A 112 4.77 -13.41 -18.09
C GLU A 112 5.22 -11.96 -18.30
N VAL A 113 4.88 -11.07 -17.37
CA VAL A 113 5.49 -9.75 -17.28
C VAL A 113 6.71 -9.89 -16.37
N PRO A 114 7.94 -9.75 -16.91
CA PRO A 114 9.13 -9.89 -16.09
C PRO A 114 9.20 -8.75 -15.08
N THR A 115 9.40 -9.09 -13.80
CA THR A 115 9.62 -8.10 -12.76
C THR A 115 10.98 -7.44 -12.94
N LYS A 116 11.00 -6.11 -13.02
CA LYS A 116 12.22 -5.30 -13.03
C LYS A 116 12.29 -4.49 -11.75
N ILE A 117 13.46 -4.46 -11.14
CA ILE A 117 13.71 -3.63 -9.96
C ILE A 117 14.90 -2.73 -10.28
N SER A 118 14.73 -1.43 -10.11
CA SER A 118 15.78 -0.44 -10.29
C SER A 118 15.99 0.34 -9.00
N PHE A 119 17.22 0.80 -8.80
CA PHE A 119 17.62 1.59 -7.65
C PHE A 119 18.27 2.88 -8.13
N ASP A 120 17.80 4.03 -7.63
CA ASP A 120 18.44 5.31 -7.87
C ASP A 120 18.86 5.95 -6.55
N ASN A 121 20.17 6.18 -6.43
CA ASN A 121 20.81 6.83 -5.30
C ASN A 121 21.30 8.25 -5.63
N LYS A 122 21.05 8.74 -6.86
CA LYS A 122 21.60 10.00 -7.34
C LYS A 122 20.85 11.22 -6.80
N GLY A 123 19.57 11.05 -6.47
CA GLY A 123 18.72 12.15 -6.01
C GLY A 123 18.99 12.66 -4.60
N SER A 124 19.61 11.83 -3.74
CA SER A 124 19.92 12.19 -2.34
C SER A 124 20.94 11.25 -1.73
N HIS A 125 21.89 11.80 -0.97
CA HIS A 125 22.83 10.98 -0.19
C HIS A 125 22.18 10.20 0.97
N LYS A 126 20.94 10.55 1.32
CA LYS A 126 20.23 9.99 2.49
C LYS A 126 19.07 9.07 2.11
N GLN A 127 18.70 9.01 0.84
CA GLN A 127 17.51 8.29 0.39
C GLN A 127 17.84 7.49 -0.88
N THR A 128 17.29 6.28 -0.96
CA THR A 128 17.34 5.44 -2.16
C THR A 128 15.93 5.40 -2.75
N MET A 129 15.81 5.67 -4.02
CA MET A 129 14.59 5.39 -4.77
C MET A 129 14.64 3.93 -5.24
N ILE A 130 13.59 3.19 -4.94
CA ILE A 130 13.40 1.82 -5.41
C ILE A 130 12.19 1.84 -6.35
N GLU A 131 12.38 1.45 -7.58
CA GLU A 131 11.30 1.30 -8.56
C GLU A 131 11.10 -0.18 -8.86
N VAL A 132 9.86 -0.63 -8.73
CA VAL A 132 9.45 -2.00 -9.02
C VAL A 132 8.43 -1.94 -10.15
N ASP A 133 8.80 -2.46 -11.30
CA ASP A 133 7.93 -2.61 -12.47
C ASP A 133 7.59 -4.09 -12.59
N THR A 134 6.32 -4.42 -12.43
CA THR A 134 5.86 -5.80 -12.38
C THR A 134 4.40 -5.91 -12.81
N ARG A 135 3.90 -7.13 -12.92
CA ARG A 135 2.49 -7.40 -13.17
C ARG A 135 1.64 -6.95 -11.97
N ASP A 136 0.56 -6.22 -12.26
CA ASP A 136 -0.43 -5.88 -11.23
C ASP A 136 -1.22 -7.12 -10.81
N ARG A 137 -1.41 -7.26 -9.50
CA ARG A 137 -2.22 -8.32 -8.89
C ARG A 137 -2.72 -7.92 -7.51
N LEU A 138 -3.76 -8.57 -7.08
CA LEU A 138 -4.27 -8.38 -5.71
C LEU A 138 -3.16 -8.67 -4.69
N GLY A 139 -2.97 -7.77 -3.75
CA GLY A 139 -1.98 -7.90 -2.69
C GLY A 139 -0.55 -7.56 -3.08
N LEU A 140 -0.27 -7.17 -4.33
CA LEU A 140 1.08 -6.78 -4.77
C LEU A 140 1.70 -5.71 -3.85
N LEU A 141 0.96 -4.66 -3.57
CA LEU A 141 1.41 -3.58 -2.70
C LEU A 141 1.75 -4.08 -1.29
N TYR A 142 0.91 -4.97 -0.76
CA TYR A 142 1.16 -5.61 0.54
C TYR A 142 2.46 -6.43 0.51
N ASP A 143 2.66 -7.25 -0.50
CA ASP A 143 3.84 -8.11 -0.58
C ASP A 143 5.13 -7.30 -0.66
N ILE A 144 5.16 -6.24 -1.49
CA ILE A 144 6.32 -5.37 -1.62
C ILE A 144 6.58 -4.64 -0.29
N THR A 145 5.57 -3.98 0.26
CA THR A 145 5.73 -3.19 1.48
C THR A 145 6.05 -4.04 2.70
N ASN A 146 5.47 -5.25 2.79
CA ASN A 146 5.79 -6.21 3.84
C ASN A 146 7.20 -6.76 3.71
N THR A 147 7.68 -6.99 2.50
CA THR A 147 9.07 -7.39 2.24
C THR A 147 10.05 -6.30 2.68
N LEU A 148 9.77 -5.05 2.32
CA LEU A 148 10.59 -3.91 2.75
C LEU A 148 10.60 -3.79 4.27
N PHE A 149 9.44 -3.87 4.91
CA PHE A 149 9.32 -3.82 6.38
C PHE A 149 10.10 -4.94 7.06
N ARG A 150 9.99 -6.19 6.59
CA ARG A 150 10.72 -7.34 7.17
C ARG A 150 12.24 -7.22 7.03
N ASN A 151 12.71 -6.47 6.05
CA ASN A 151 14.13 -6.15 5.86
C ASN A 151 14.51 -4.82 6.52
N GLN A 152 13.70 -4.30 7.46
CA GLN A 152 13.95 -3.09 8.23
C GLN A 152 14.12 -1.83 7.35
N ILE A 153 13.48 -1.83 6.19
CA ILE A 153 13.47 -0.71 5.25
C ILE A 153 12.27 0.17 5.56
N THR A 154 12.52 1.43 5.90
CA THR A 154 11.48 2.42 6.19
C THR A 154 11.05 3.11 4.89
N ILE A 155 9.76 3.06 4.58
CA ILE A 155 9.17 3.75 3.44
C ILE A 155 8.84 5.18 3.87
N ARG A 156 9.42 6.17 3.19
CA ARG A 156 9.14 7.59 3.43
C ARG A 156 8.08 8.13 2.50
N SER A 157 8.08 7.66 1.28
CA SER A 157 7.10 8.01 0.26
C SER A 157 6.94 6.82 -0.67
N ALA A 158 5.73 6.56 -1.09
CA ALA A 158 5.42 5.58 -2.11
C ALA A 158 4.51 6.23 -3.14
N VAL A 159 4.78 6.00 -4.40
CA VAL A 159 3.90 6.36 -5.51
C VAL A 159 3.65 5.09 -6.30
N ILE A 160 2.39 4.78 -6.52
CA ILE A 160 1.97 3.63 -7.29
C ILE A 160 1.23 4.15 -8.51
N ALA A 161 1.61 3.67 -9.66
CA ALA A 161 0.89 3.94 -10.89
C ALA A 161 0.61 2.61 -11.59
N THR A 162 -0.65 2.34 -11.86
CA THR A 162 -1.07 1.15 -12.59
C THR A 162 -1.42 1.53 -14.02
N TYR A 163 -0.77 0.88 -14.97
CA TYR A 163 -0.97 1.06 -16.41
C TYR A 163 -1.41 -0.26 -17.04
N GLY A 164 -2.73 -0.46 -17.17
CA GLY A 164 -3.27 -1.72 -17.67
C GLY A 164 -2.96 -2.87 -16.71
N GLU A 165 -2.17 -3.87 -17.20
CA GLU A 165 -1.76 -5.03 -16.40
C GLU A 165 -0.41 -4.84 -15.70
N GLN A 166 0.21 -3.67 -15.81
CA GLN A 166 1.51 -3.35 -15.20
C GLN A 166 1.33 -2.37 -14.04
N ALA A 167 2.00 -2.66 -12.94
CA ALA A 167 2.12 -1.75 -11.80
C ALA A 167 3.57 -1.28 -11.70
N ALA A 168 3.76 0.03 -11.72
CA ALA A 168 5.02 0.68 -11.41
C ALA A 168 4.92 1.27 -10.00
N VAL A 169 5.79 0.83 -9.10
CA VAL A 169 5.79 1.28 -7.71
C VAL A 169 7.14 1.90 -7.40
N SER A 170 7.11 3.17 -7.02
CA SER A 170 8.31 3.92 -6.66
C SER A 170 8.29 4.21 -5.16
N TYR A 171 9.36 3.82 -4.48
CA TYR A 171 9.55 4.06 -3.05
C TYR A 171 10.76 4.95 -2.80
N THR A 172 10.62 5.90 -1.90
CA THR A 172 11.75 6.64 -1.35
C THR A 172 12.03 6.15 0.07
N HIS A 173 13.27 5.74 0.33
CA HIS A 173 13.68 5.08 1.55
C HIS A 173 14.86 5.81 2.20
N LEU A 174 14.91 5.83 3.53
CA LEU A 174 16.12 6.14 4.30
C LEU A 174 16.96 4.87 4.45
N ARG A 175 18.28 5.01 4.29
CA ARG A 175 19.20 3.94 4.70
C ARG A 175 18.93 3.56 6.15
N ALA A 176 18.88 2.26 6.44
CA ALA A 176 18.93 1.76 7.80
C ALA A 176 20.10 2.43 8.53
N HIS A 177 19.88 2.90 9.75
CA HIS A 177 20.96 3.40 10.59
C HIS A 177 22.04 2.30 10.69
N GLU A 178 23.23 2.59 10.19
CA GLU A 178 24.41 1.84 10.62
C GLU A 178 24.49 2.02 12.13
N THR A 179 24.18 0.95 12.84
CA THR A 179 24.47 0.86 14.27
C THR A 179 25.99 0.87 14.35
N THR A 180 26.58 2.02 14.67
CA THR A 180 27.98 2.10 15.08
C THR A 180 28.08 1.27 16.35
N CYS A 181 28.57 0.03 16.22
CA CYS A 181 29.10 -0.72 17.33
C CYS A 181 30.34 0.04 17.83
N HIS A 182 30.25 0.59 19.02
CA HIS A 182 31.40 0.94 19.83
C HIS A 182 31.74 -0.22 20.76
#